data_9a8254bdeea93a407a0793e919ce3f32
#
_entry.id   9a8254bdeea93a407a0793e919ce3f32
#
_cell.length_a   1.000
_cell.length_b   1.000
_cell.length_c   1.000
_cell.angle_alpha   90.00
_cell.angle_beta   90.00
_cell.angle_gamma   90.00
#
_symmetry.space_group_name_H-M   'P 1'
#
loop_
_entity.id
_entity.type
_entity.pdbx_description
1 polymer ?
#
loop_
_entity_poly.entity_id
_entity_poly.type
_entity_poly.pdbx_seq_one_letter_code
_entity_poly.pdbx_strand_id
1 'polypeptide(L)'
;MRVVVQRVKRASVTIGGELHSSIGRGLLILLGVEESDELSELEWLVKKCANLRIFDDENGVMNRSLLDVGGEAMVVSQFTLLASTKKGNRPSYIRAAGHEVAVPMYEAFCRRFSEEVGRQVATGIFGADMQVELINDGPVTICMDTKNKE
;
A
#
# COMPACT_ATOMS: atom_id res chain seq x y z
N MET A 1 -1.73 -6.05 10.11
CA MET A 1 -1.57 -5.59 8.71
C MET A 1 -0.17 -5.06 8.49
N ARG A 2 0.39 -5.26 7.32
CA ARG A 2 1.67 -4.68 6.90
C ARG A 2 1.51 -3.90 5.62
N VAL A 3 2.20 -2.77 5.52
CA VAL A 3 2.32 -2.03 4.26
C VAL A 3 3.78 -1.74 3.96
N VAL A 4 4.04 -1.66 2.66
CA VAL A 4 5.22 -0.98 2.11
C VAL A 4 4.68 0.19 1.31
N VAL A 5 5.06 1.40 1.71
CA VAL A 5 4.66 2.65 1.07
C VAL A 5 5.85 3.19 0.30
N GLN A 6 5.69 3.43 -0.99
CA GLN A 6 6.72 4.00 -1.84
C GLN A 6 6.23 5.32 -2.44
N ARG A 7 7.02 6.37 -2.26
CA ARG A 7 6.78 7.64 -2.94
C ARG A 7 7.15 7.49 -4.40
N VAL A 8 6.23 7.84 -5.30
CA VAL A 8 6.41 7.60 -6.73
C VAL A 8 6.20 8.86 -7.56
N LYS A 9 6.92 8.93 -8.69
CA LYS A 9 6.61 9.88 -9.77
C LYS A 9 5.45 9.38 -10.61
N ARG A 10 5.36 8.06 -10.78
CA ARG A 10 4.27 7.35 -11.44
C ARG A 10 4.29 5.88 -11.03
N ALA A 11 3.15 5.24 -11.12
CA ALA A 11 3.03 3.79 -11.00
C ALA A 11 1.90 3.27 -11.87
N SER A 12 1.99 2.01 -12.26
CA SER A 12 0.94 1.35 -13.04
C SER A 12 0.85 -0.13 -12.73
N VAL A 13 -0.33 -0.70 -12.96
CA VAL A 13 -0.60 -2.13 -12.89
C VAL A 13 -1.06 -2.61 -14.26
N THR A 14 -0.38 -3.61 -14.80
CA THR A 14 -0.73 -4.29 -16.04
C THR A 14 -1.11 -5.73 -15.72
N ILE A 15 -2.21 -6.21 -16.29
CA ILE A 15 -2.74 -7.56 -16.10
C ILE A 15 -3.02 -8.15 -17.47
N GLY A 16 -2.45 -9.34 -17.75
CA GLY A 16 -2.63 -9.99 -19.04
C GLY A 16 -2.18 -9.15 -20.24
N GLY A 17 -1.14 -8.33 -20.07
CA GLY A 17 -0.62 -7.45 -21.11
C GLY A 17 -1.40 -6.15 -21.29
N GLU A 18 -2.49 -5.93 -20.54
CA GLU A 18 -3.31 -4.72 -20.61
C GLU A 18 -3.13 -3.84 -19.39
N LEU A 19 -3.05 -2.54 -19.61
CA LEU A 19 -3.00 -1.55 -18.53
C LEU A 19 -4.33 -1.57 -17.75
N HIS A 20 -4.26 -1.89 -16.46
CA HIS A 20 -5.41 -1.94 -15.57
C HIS A 20 -5.64 -0.60 -14.86
N SER A 21 -4.60 -0.03 -14.27
CA SER A 21 -4.67 1.25 -13.56
C SER A 21 -3.31 1.94 -13.55
N SER A 22 -3.32 3.25 -13.37
CA SER A 22 -2.10 4.05 -13.29
C SER A 22 -2.32 5.30 -12.45
N ILE A 23 -1.24 5.80 -11.87
CA ILE A 23 -1.20 7.07 -11.15
C ILE A 23 0.02 7.88 -11.58
N GLY A 24 -0.07 9.20 -11.38
CA GLY A 24 1.07 10.10 -11.43
C GLY A 24 1.79 10.19 -10.07
N ARG A 25 2.24 11.39 -9.73
CA ARG A 25 2.92 11.65 -8.44
C ARG A 25 2.04 11.25 -7.25
N GLY A 26 2.61 10.48 -6.35
CA GLY A 26 1.89 10.07 -5.15
C GLY A 26 2.52 8.88 -4.44
N LEU A 27 1.69 7.95 -3.99
CA LEU A 27 2.10 6.78 -3.23
C LEU A 27 1.64 5.49 -3.89
N LEU A 28 2.54 4.53 -4.00
CA LEU A 28 2.21 3.12 -4.20
C LEU A 28 2.24 2.44 -2.83
N ILE A 29 1.14 1.80 -2.47
CA ILE A 29 0.97 1.10 -1.19
C ILE A 29 0.77 -0.38 -1.47
N LEU A 30 1.71 -1.21 -1.04
CA LEU A 30 1.57 -2.66 -1.03
C LEU A 30 0.98 -3.06 0.32
N LEU A 31 -0.13 -3.79 0.33
CA LEU A 31 -0.90 -4.14 1.54
C LEU A 31 -0.96 -5.64 1.76
N GLY A 32 -0.47 -6.09 2.90
CA GLY A 32 -0.61 -7.46 3.40
C GLY A 32 -1.56 -7.53 4.59
N VAL A 33 -2.48 -8.50 4.58
CA VAL A 33 -3.49 -8.72 5.61
C VAL A 33 -3.23 -10.03 6.34
N GLU A 34 -3.25 -9.98 7.69
CA GLU A 34 -3.20 -11.16 8.56
C GLU A 34 -4.61 -11.58 8.98
N GLU A 35 -4.75 -12.86 9.33
CA GLU A 35 -6.04 -13.42 9.78
C GLU A 35 -6.59 -12.70 11.03
N SER A 36 -5.72 -12.22 11.90
CA SER A 36 -6.06 -11.55 13.15
C SER A 36 -6.22 -10.04 13.04
N ASP A 37 -6.18 -9.48 11.84
CA ASP A 37 -6.29 -8.02 11.67
C ASP A 37 -7.72 -7.53 11.92
N GLU A 38 -7.82 -6.37 12.56
CA GLU A 38 -9.07 -5.73 12.94
C GLU A 38 -9.29 -4.41 12.19
N LEU A 39 -10.54 -3.96 12.12
CA LEU A 39 -10.90 -2.69 11.48
C LEU A 39 -10.21 -1.48 12.13
N SER A 40 -9.95 -1.53 13.43
CA SER A 40 -9.20 -0.48 14.14
C SER A 40 -7.78 -0.32 13.62
N GLU A 41 -7.14 -1.42 13.23
CA GLU A 41 -5.81 -1.43 12.64
C GLU A 41 -5.83 -0.86 11.22
N LEU A 42 -6.85 -1.21 10.44
CA LEU A 42 -7.09 -0.66 9.12
C LEU A 42 -7.26 0.87 9.18
N GLU A 43 -8.12 1.35 10.07
CA GLU A 43 -8.36 2.80 10.25
C GLU A 43 -7.08 3.55 10.64
N TRP A 44 -6.30 2.98 11.56
CA TRP A 44 -5.02 3.56 11.94
C TRP A 44 -4.07 3.67 10.75
N LEU A 45 -3.99 2.59 9.96
CA LEU A 45 -3.07 2.50 8.82
C LEU A 45 -3.47 3.45 7.68
N VAL A 46 -4.77 3.55 7.39
CA VAL A 46 -5.33 4.50 6.42
C VAL A 46 -4.91 5.93 6.77
N LYS A 47 -5.17 6.35 8.00
CA LYS A 47 -4.80 7.69 8.47
C LYS A 47 -3.30 7.91 8.45
N LYS A 48 -2.53 6.90 8.85
CA LYS A 48 -1.08 6.99 8.86
C LYS A 48 -0.53 7.18 7.45
N CYS A 49 -0.94 6.34 6.49
CA CYS A 49 -0.47 6.44 5.10
C CYS A 49 -0.83 7.80 4.45
N ALA A 50 -2.05 8.29 4.67
CA ALA A 50 -2.49 9.56 4.09
C ALA A 50 -1.71 10.77 4.64
N ASN A 51 -1.26 10.68 5.89
CA ASN A 51 -0.63 11.78 6.61
C ASN A 51 0.90 11.65 6.77
N LEU A 52 1.53 10.61 6.24
CA LEU A 52 2.98 10.50 6.24
C LEU A 52 3.60 11.72 5.54
N ARG A 53 4.48 12.41 6.26
CA ARG A 53 5.11 13.64 5.78
C ARG A 53 6.40 13.34 5.03
N ILE A 54 6.27 12.72 3.88
CA ILE A 54 7.38 12.22 3.05
C ILE A 54 7.48 12.90 1.68
N PHE A 55 6.74 13.98 1.46
CA PHE A 55 6.88 14.83 0.29
C PHE A 55 7.62 16.11 0.65
N ASP A 56 8.46 16.57 -0.26
CA ASP A 56 9.29 17.74 -0.02
C ASP A 56 8.44 19.02 0.04
N ASP A 57 8.80 19.89 0.98
CA ASP A 57 8.33 21.26 1.05
C ASP A 57 9.18 22.18 0.12
N GLU A 58 8.92 23.50 0.18
CA GLU A 58 9.63 24.51 -0.61
C GLU A 58 11.13 24.59 -0.31
N ASN A 59 11.57 24.04 0.81
CA ASN A 59 12.98 24.00 1.22
C ASN A 59 13.65 22.64 0.91
N GLY A 60 12.94 21.74 0.23
CA GLY A 60 13.44 20.40 -0.08
C GLY A 60 13.47 19.45 1.12
N VAL A 61 12.70 19.74 2.16
CA VAL A 61 12.59 18.91 3.38
C VAL A 61 11.33 18.08 3.31
N MET A 62 11.41 16.79 3.62
CA MET A 62 10.26 15.89 3.71
C MET A 62 9.37 16.31 4.86
N ASN A 63 8.34 17.08 4.57
CA ASN A 63 7.49 17.74 5.56
C ASN A 63 6.00 17.77 5.17
N ARG A 64 5.66 17.44 3.94
CA ARG A 64 4.30 17.44 3.44
C ARG A 64 3.75 16.02 3.27
N SER A 65 2.46 15.86 3.51
CA SER A 65 1.74 14.60 3.31
C SER A 65 1.20 14.46 1.89
N LEU A 66 0.67 13.27 1.57
CA LEU A 66 -0.08 13.05 0.34
C LEU A 66 -1.25 14.03 0.22
N LEU A 67 -1.95 14.30 1.33
CA LEU A 67 -3.05 15.26 1.39
C LEU A 67 -2.59 16.68 1.05
N ASP A 68 -1.45 17.10 1.61
CA ASP A 68 -0.89 18.44 1.39
C ASP A 68 -0.52 18.69 -0.08
N VAL A 69 0.03 17.69 -0.75
CA VAL A 69 0.48 17.82 -2.14
C VAL A 69 -0.59 17.48 -3.17
N GLY A 70 -1.75 16.99 -2.73
CA GLY A 70 -2.82 16.56 -3.63
C GLY A 70 -2.39 15.42 -4.56
N GLY A 71 -1.53 14.53 -4.09
CA GLY A 71 -1.04 13.40 -4.87
C GLY A 71 -2.08 12.29 -5.03
N GLU A 72 -1.76 11.36 -5.91
CA GLU A 72 -2.58 10.18 -6.18
C GLU A 72 -2.09 8.98 -5.36
N ALA A 73 -2.95 7.98 -5.17
CA ALA A 73 -2.55 6.74 -4.50
C ALA A 73 -2.98 5.52 -5.29
N MET A 74 -2.15 4.49 -5.22
CA MET A 74 -2.43 3.16 -5.75
C MET A 74 -2.24 2.14 -4.62
N VAL A 75 -3.21 1.26 -4.43
CA VAL A 75 -3.16 0.21 -3.42
C VAL A 75 -3.20 -1.15 -4.11
N VAL A 76 -2.18 -1.96 -3.86
CA VAL A 76 -2.03 -3.31 -4.42
C VAL A 76 -1.93 -4.32 -3.28
N SER A 77 -2.72 -5.38 -3.35
CA SER A 77 -2.63 -6.49 -2.38
C SER A 77 -1.30 -7.23 -2.52
N GLN A 78 -0.64 -7.52 -1.39
CA GLN A 78 0.67 -8.16 -1.35
C GLN A 78 0.79 -9.07 -0.13
N PHE A 79 0.22 -10.28 -0.19
CA PHE A 79 0.25 -11.22 0.93
C PHE A 79 1.67 -11.66 1.30
N THR A 80 2.60 -11.62 0.35
CA THR A 80 3.99 -11.99 0.56
C THR A 80 4.73 -11.08 1.55
N LEU A 81 4.17 -9.93 1.92
CA LEU A 81 4.69 -9.09 3.01
C LEU A 81 4.66 -9.82 4.36
N LEU A 82 3.83 -10.86 4.48
CA LEU A 82 3.71 -11.66 5.70
C LEU A 82 4.54 -12.94 5.65
N ALA A 83 5.45 -13.02 4.70
CA ALA A 83 6.37 -14.15 4.57
C ALA A 83 7.23 -14.31 5.82
N SER A 84 7.37 -15.56 6.27
CA SER A 84 8.39 -15.95 7.24
C SER A 84 9.52 -16.67 6.52
N THR A 85 10.74 -16.14 6.67
CA THR A 85 11.97 -16.71 6.12
C THR A 85 12.88 -17.28 7.21
N LYS A 86 12.32 -17.50 8.41
CA LYS A 86 13.07 -17.94 9.59
C LYS A 86 13.70 -19.31 9.41
N LYS A 87 13.05 -20.20 8.64
CA LYS A 87 13.53 -21.57 8.40
C LYS A 87 13.64 -21.84 6.91
N GLY A 88 14.88 -22.07 6.45
CA GLY A 88 15.15 -22.40 5.05
C GLY A 88 14.87 -21.24 4.09
N ASN A 89 15.00 -21.54 2.79
CA ASN A 89 14.90 -20.53 1.72
C ASN A 89 13.53 -20.49 1.04
N ARG A 90 12.61 -21.39 1.39
CA ARG A 90 11.22 -21.34 0.92
C ARG A 90 10.40 -20.54 1.93
N PRO A 91 9.89 -19.33 1.56
CA PRO A 91 9.09 -18.54 2.48
C PRO A 91 7.80 -19.27 2.89
N SER A 92 7.41 -19.11 4.15
CA SER A 92 6.11 -19.57 4.66
C SER A 92 5.13 -18.39 4.71
N TYR A 93 3.92 -18.58 4.24
CA TYR A 93 2.88 -17.56 4.22
C TYR A 93 1.72 -17.89 5.17
N ILE A 94 1.98 -18.72 6.18
CA ILE A 94 0.95 -19.19 7.13
C ILE A 94 0.27 -18.04 7.90
N ARG A 95 0.93 -16.89 8.02
CA ARG A 95 0.38 -15.71 8.69
C ARG A 95 -0.54 -14.88 7.81
N ALA A 96 -0.44 -15.04 6.49
CA ALA A 96 -1.29 -14.30 5.56
C ALA A 96 -2.74 -14.79 5.66
N ALA A 97 -3.68 -13.85 5.70
CA ALA A 97 -5.11 -14.17 5.71
C ALA A 97 -5.53 -14.88 4.42
N GLY A 98 -6.46 -15.82 4.55
CA GLY A 98 -7.14 -16.41 3.40
C GLY A 98 -8.04 -15.39 2.69
N HIS A 99 -8.50 -15.73 1.49
CA HIS A 99 -9.32 -14.83 0.65
C HIS A 99 -10.57 -14.32 1.36
N GLU A 100 -11.19 -15.15 2.20
CA GLU A 100 -12.41 -14.79 2.95
C GLU A 100 -12.23 -13.61 3.87
N VAL A 101 -11.04 -13.40 4.40
CA VAL A 101 -10.68 -12.28 5.26
C VAL A 101 -9.93 -11.20 4.48
N ALA A 102 -8.97 -11.59 3.66
CA ALA A 102 -8.08 -10.66 2.99
C ALA A 102 -8.80 -9.79 1.96
N VAL A 103 -9.71 -10.35 1.15
CA VAL A 103 -10.42 -9.60 0.10
C VAL A 103 -11.31 -8.50 0.70
N PRO A 104 -12.20 -8.78 1.67
CA PRO A 104 -13.01 -7.72 2.30
C PRO A 104 -12.17 -6.64 2.99
N MET A 105 -11.07 -7.02 3.64
CA MET A 105 -10.18 -6.06 4.30
C MET A 105 -9.44 -5.17 3.29
N TYR A 106 -8.97 -5.74 2.19
CA TYR A 106 -8.35 -4.99 1.11
C TYR A 106 -9.33 -3.98 0.50
N GLU A 107 -10.53 -4.43 0.18
CA GLU A 107 -11.58 -3.57 -0.37
C GLU A 107 -11.98 -2.46 0.60
N ALA A 108 -12.10 -2.78 1.89
CA ALA A 108 -12.37 -1.80 2.93
C ALA A 108 -11.24 -0.77 3.04
N PHE A 109 -9.98 -1.21 2.97
CA PHE A 109 -8.84 -0.30 2.97
C PHE A 109 -8.90 0.67 1.78
N CYS A 110 -9.12 0.18 0.58
CA CYS A 110 -9.22 1.01 -0.62
C CYS A 110 -10.35 2.03 -0.52
N ARG A 111 -11.52 1.61 -0.04
CA ARG A 111 -12.67 2.51 0.16
C ARG A 111 -12.37 3.59 1.19
N ARG A 112 -11.87 3.18 2.36
CA ARG A 112 -11.55 4.11 3.46
C ARG A 112 -10.40 5.07 3.07
N PHE A 113 -9.42 4.56 2.34
CA PHE A 113 -8.33 5.42 1.86
C PHE A 113 -8.83 6.44 0.83
N SER A 114 -9.72 6.03 -0.07
CA SER A 114 -10.37 6.96 -1.02
C SER A 114 -11.16 8.06 -0.31
N GLU A 115 -11.88 7.72 0.75
CA GLU A 115 -12.59 8.69 1.59
C GLU A 115 -11.62 9.65 2.30
N GLU A 116 -10.54 9.13 2.86
CA GLU A 116 -9.53 9.92 3.57
C GLU A 116 -8.83 10.94 2.66
N VAL A 117 -8.47 10.52 1.45
CA VAL A 117 -7.78 11.41 0.50
C VAL A 117 -8.72 12.23 -0.38
N GLY A 118 -10.03 11.97 -0.34
CA GLY A 118 -11.03 12.73 -1.08
C GLY A 118 -11.08 12.45 -2.58
N ARG A 119 -10.51 11.32 -3.02
CA ARG A 119 -10.53 10.87 -4.43
C ARG A 119 -10.40 9.36 -4.51
N GLN A 120 -10.88 8.79 -5.62
CA GLN A 120 -10.74 7.37 -5.90
C GLN A 120 -9.26 6.97 -5.97
N VAL A 121 -8.85 5.97 -5.16
CA VAL A 121 -7.52 5.36 -5.28
C VAL A 121 -7.49 4.37 -6.43
N ALA A 122 -6.36 4.26 -7.10
CA ALA A 122 -6.12 3.21 -8.10
C ALA A 122 -5.88 1.88 -7.38
N THR A 123 -6.32 0.80 -7.98
CA THR A 123 -6.22 -0.55 -7.41
C THR A 123 -5.69 -1.54 -8.43
N GLY A 124 -5.20 -2.69 -7.94
CA GLY A 124 -5.03 -3.89 -8.75
C GLY A 124 -6.29 -4.76 -8.71
N ILE A 125 -6.13 -6.03 -9.05
CA ILE A 125 -7.13 -7.06 -8.87
C ILE A 125 -6.57 -8.09 -7.90
N PHE A 126 -7.26 -8.33 -6.78
CA PHE A 126 -6.82 -9.29 -5.77
C PHE A 126 -6.66 -10.68 -6.39
N GLY A 127 -5.50 -11.30 -6.18
CA GLY A 127 -5.18 -12.65 -6.69
C GLY A 127 -4.77 -12.73 -8.16
N ALA A 128 -4.81 -11.63 -8.91
CA ALA A 128 -4.34 -11.62 -10.29
C ALA A 128 -2.81 -11.61 -10.37
N ASP A 129 -2.27 -12.07 -11.49
CA ASP A 129 -0.87 -11.87 -11.83
C ASP A 129 -0.70 -10.44 -12.35
N MET A 130 -0.11 -9.59 -11.54
CA MET A 130 0.02 -8.16 -11.80
C MET A 130 1.48 -7.80 -12.08
N GLN A 131 1.69 -7.05 -13.19
CA GLN A 131 2.95 -6.38 -13.45
C GLN A 131 2.86 -4.96 -12.88
N VAL A 132 3.58 -4.70 -11.80
CA VAL A 132 3.58 -3.40 -11.13
C VAL A 132 4.84 -2.65 -11.52
N GLU A 133 4.65 -1.57 -12.28
CA GLU A 133 5.73 -0.67 -12.69
C GLU A 133 5.66 0.61 -11.88
N LEU A 134 6.79 1.12 -11.44
CA LEU A 134 6.87 2.38 -10.71
C LEU A 134 8.20 3.07 -10.90
N ILE A 135 8.21 4.39 -10.70
CA ILE A 135 9.43 5.15 -10.46
C ILE A 135 9.39 5.60 -9.02
N ASN A 136 10.22 4.97 -8.18
CA ASN A 136 10.39 5.41 -6.80
C ASN A 136 11.15 6.74 -6.79
N ASP A 137 10.51 7.76 -6.22
CA ASP A 137 11.00 9.10 -6.20
C ASP A 137 11.81 9.36 -4.93
N GLY A 138 13.13 9.31 -5.06
CA GLY A 138 14.01 9.62 -3.94
C GLY A 138 15.26 8.76 -3.81
N PRO A 139 15.27 7.45 -3.55
CA PRO A 139 14.14 6.59 -3.22
C PRO A 139 13.57 6.86 -1.81
N VAL A 140 12.27 6.70 -1.66
CA VAL A 140 11.58 6.77 -0.37
C VAL A 140 10.65 5.57 -0.25
N THR A 141 10.94 4.72 0.73
CA THR A 141 10.21 3.48 1.00
C THR A 141 10.04 3.34 2.51
N ILE A 142 8.81 3.25 2.98
CA ILE A 142 8.46 3.14 4.41
C ILE A 142 7.73 1.82 4.63
N CYS A 143 8.18 1.05 5.61
CA CYS A 143 7.51 -0.18 6.04
C CYS A 143 6.78 0.09 7.35
N MET A 144 5.52 -0.33 7.45
CA MET A 144 4.74 -0.23 8.70
C MET A 144 4.03 -1.54 8.99
N ASP A 145 3.96 -1.89 10.27
CA ASP A 145 3.28 -3.08 10.78
C ASP A 145 2.37 -2.67 11.94
N THR A 146 1.08 -2.99 11.85
CA THR A 146 0.11 -2.62 12.89
C THR A 146 0.34 -3.38 14.21
N LYS A 147 0.96 -4.56 14.15
CA LYS A 147 1.29 -5.39 15.32
C LYS A 147 2.63 -5.00 15.94
N ASN A 148 3.47 -4.30 15.21
CA ASN A 148 4.80 -3.87 15.66
C ASN A 148 5.05 -2.44 15.19
N LYS A 149 4.40 -1.49 15.84
CA LYS A 149 4.51 -0.06 15.53
C LYS A 149 5.85 0.47 16.03
N GLU A 150 6.67 0.98 15.11
CA GLU A 150 7.98 1.59 15.37
C GLU A 150 7.96 3.07 15.06
#